data_c77c31efc349ad539650d0b778c6d2a5
#
_entry.id   c77c31efc349ad539650d0b778c6d2a5
#
_cell.length_a   1.000
_cell.length_b   1.000
_cell.length_c   1.000
_cell.angle_alpha   90.00
_cell.angle_beta   90.00
_cell.angle_gamma   90.00
#
_symmetry.space_group_name_H-M   'P 1'
#
loop_
_entity.id
_entity.type
_entity.pdbx_description
1 polymer ?
#
loop_
_entity_poly.entity_id
_entity_poly.type
_entity_poly.pdbx_seq_one_letter_code
_entity_poly.pdbx_strand_id
1 'polypeptide(L)'
;MDKKLAASLGLSALLIVFFALILGMLNFSGKDLSLHQKEKRPLLGAVYMTLNNPFYQVIDNEIRSRIDGHNFVLLSRNPALNPESQIEEVNELIQRHVKVIFLNPVNPEKIEPALLAAKKAGIPVIAIDTNVANDELVTSTIVSDNFMAGYQCGRHLTEHFAGGRIALLTHSQAQSAKDRIDGFLAAIENHPAFEIVDQEDCLGQLELAMPATEKMLRRHPEINVIMALNDPAALGAAAALQDAGKLSGTAIYGVDGSPEARDMIARGIITASAGQQPRKMGEQAVAAAVTLLSGQQPPKLIKLPTVLLTKENVARLGSIVY
;
A
#
# COMPACT_ATOMS: atom_id res chain seq x y z
N MET A 1 43.12 53.08 -57.23
CA MET A 1 41.99 52.55 -56.42
C MET A 1 41.98 53.26 -55.09
N ASP A 2 40.94 53.98 -54.81
CA ASP A 2 40.89 55.00 -53.76
C ASP A 2 40.90 54.30 -52.37
N LYS A 3 41.88 54.71 -51.51
CA LYS A 3 42.06 54.11 -50.14
C LYS A 3 40.78 54.20 -49.33
N LYS A 4 39.89 55.13 -49.61
CA LYS A 4 38.58 55.26 -48.94
C LYS A 4 37.59 54.18 -49.42
N LEU A 5 37.66 53.72 -50.67
CA LEU A 5 36.77 52.67 -51.20
C LEU A 5 37.18 51.30 -50.65
N ALA A 6 38.49 51.04 -50.49
CA ALA A 6 38.98 49.79 -49.91
C ALA A 6 38.66 49.68 -48.40
N ALA A 7 38.66 50.81 -47.66
CA ALA A 7 38.30 50.82 -46.24
C ALA A 7 36.78 50.61 -46.03
N SER A 8 35.94 51.14 -46.90
CA SER A 8 34.47 50.96 -46.84
C SER A 8 34.05 49.50 -47.16
N LEU A 9 34.70 48.89 -48.15
CA LEU A 9 34.50 47.47 -48.48
C LEU A 9 34.93 46.52 -47.36
N GLY A 10 36.05 46.83 -46.71
CA GLY A 10 36.51 46.05 -45.55
C GLY A 10 35.56 46.15 -44.34
N LEU A 11 35.00 47.33 -44.06
CA LEU A 11 34.04 47.53 -42.98
C LEU A 11 32.70 46.82 -43.25
N SER A 12 32.24 46.85 -44.49
CA SER A 12 31.00 46.13 -44.89
C SER A 12 31.16 44.63 -44.80
N ALA A 13 32.31 44.07 -45.18
CA ALA A 13 32.61 42.65 -45.07
C ALA A 13 32.66 42.20 -43.60
N LEU A 14 33.27 43.01 -42.70
CA LEU A 14 33.31 42.75 -41.27
C LEU A 14 31.91 42.72 -40.63
N LEU A 15 31.03 43.67 -41.01
CA LEU A 15 29.65 43.73 -40.54
C LEU A 15 28.81 42.50 -40.99
N ILE A 16 29.03 42.04 -42.20
CA ILE A 16 28.35 40.84 -42.72
C ILE A 16 28.77 39.59 -41.96
N VAL A 17 30.10 39.45 -41.72
CA VAL A 17 30.61 38.31 -40.90
C VAL A 17 30.12 38.38 -39.47
N PHE A 18 30.08 39.57 -38.87
CA PHE A 18 29.59 39.77 -37.51
C PHE A 18 28.10 39.43 -37.39
N PHE A 19 27.28 39.87 -38.41
CA PHE A 19 25.86 39.55 -38.46
C PHE A 19 25.57 38.05 -38.70
N ALA A 20 26.42 37.41 -39.54
CA ALA A 20 26.36 35.95 -39.74
C ALA A 20 26.72 35.16 -38.47
N LEU A 21 27.70 35.63 -37.69
CA LEU A 21 28.05 35.06 -36.40
C LEU A 21 26.93 35.22 -35.35
N ILE A 22 26.27 36.38 -35.28
CA ILE A 22 25.14 36.64 -34.42
C ILE A 22 23.94 35.74 -34.80
N LEU A 23 23.64 35.63 -36.09
CA LEU A 23 22.60 34.75 -36.60
C LEU A 23 22.90 33.25 -36.31
N GLY A 24 24.17 32.86 -36.41
CA GLY A 24 24.66 31.55 -36.05
C GLY A 24 24.49 31.28 -34.56
N MET A 25 24.85 32.23 -33.70
CA MET A 25 24.68 32.13 -32.23
C MET A 25 23.18 32.08 -31.82
N LEU A 26 22.33 32.90 -32.47
CA LEU A 26 20.89 32.90 -32.20
C LEU A 26 20.23 31.59 -32.65
N ASN A 27 20.64 31.01 -33.78
CA ASN A 27 20.16 29.70 -34.21
C ASN A 27 20.69 28.56 -33.35
N PHE A 28 21.94 28.66 -32.81
CA PHE A 28 22.49 27.67 -31.89
C PHE A 28 21.81 27.74 -30.53
N SER A 29 21.59 28.95 -29.96
CA SER A 29 20.83 29.17 -28.74
C SER A 29 19.37 28.69 -28.87
N GLY A 30 18.72 28.89 -30.01
CA GLY A 30 17.37 28.43 -30.24
C GLY A 30 17.24 26.90 -30.30
N LYS A 31 18.26 26.23 -30.86
CA LYS A 31 18.29 24.74 -30.88
C LYS A 31 18.60 24.16 -29.51
N ASP A 32 19.50 24.74 -28.73
CA ASP A 32 19.79 24.28 -27.36
C ASP A 32 18.62 24.55 -26.38
N LEU A 33 17.88 25.64 -26.56
CA LEU A 33 16.67 25.91 -25.78
C LEU A 33 15.52 24.91 -26.09
N SER A 34 15.46 24.37 -27.30
CA SER A 34 14.48 23.36 -27.69
C SER A 34 14.88 21.94 -27.22
N LEU A 35 16.19 21.71 -26.95
CA LEU A 35 16.70 20.43 -26.45
C LEU A 35 16.61 20.32 -24.92
N HIS A 36 16.23 21.37 -24.17
CA HIS A 36 16.10 21.38 -22.72
C HIS A 36 14.67 21.49 -22.20
N GLN A 37 13.64 21.42 -23.04
CA GLN A 37 12.35 20.93 -22.58
C GLN A 37 12.44 19.40 -22.49
N LYS A 38 13.17 18.91 -21.46
CA LYS A 38 12.92 17.58 -20.93
C LYS A 38 11.43 17.54 -20.64
N GLU A 39 10.64 16.86 -21.46
CA GLU A 39 9.24 16.61 -21.15
C GLU A 39 9.22 16.12 -19.71
N LYS A 40 8.63 16.92 -18.81
CA LYS A 40 8.51 16.54 -17.41
C LYS A 40 7.64 15.29 -17.42
N ARG A 41 8.25 14.15 -17.04
CA ARG A 41 7.54 12.87 -16.94
C ARG A 41 6.24 13.09 -16.16
N PRO A 42 5.07 12.64 -16.67
CA PRO A 42 3.81 12.80 -15.95
C PRO A 42 3.89 12.19 -14.57
N LEU A 43 3.23 12.82 -13.59
CA LEU A 43 3.26 12.41 -12.20
C LEU A 43 2.06 11.51 -11.90
N LEU A 44 2.29 10.45 -11.15
CA LEU A 44 1.28 9.68 -10.44
C LEU A 44 1.45 9.91 -8.94
N GLY A 45 0.36 9.88 -8.18
CA GLY A 45 0.38 10.01 -6.73
C GLY A 45 0.09 8.67 -6.06
N ALA A 46 0.67 8.44 -4.88
CA ALA A 46 0.29 7.35 -4.00
C ALA A 46 0.22 7.86 -2.56
N VAL A 47 -0.86 7.54 -1.85
CA VAL A 47 -1.02 7.88 -0.43
C VAL A 47 -1.39 6.60 0.30
N TYR A 48 -0.49 6.12 1.14
CA TYR A 48 -0.69 4.94 1.97
C TYR A 48 -1.16 5.35 3.37
N MET A 49 -1.89 4.49 4.09
CA MET A 49 -2.26 4.81 5.47
C MET A 49 -1.03 4.95 6.37
N THR A 50 0.01 4.16 6.11
CA THR A 50 1.32 4.24 6.76
C THR A 50 2.37 3.53 5.90
N LEU A 51 3.64 3.93 6.01
CA LEU A 51 4.77 3.21 5.43
C LEU A 51 5.60 2.45 6.49
N ASN A 52 5.15 2.44 7.76
CA ASN A 52 5.78 1.62 8.80
C ASN A 52 5.52 0.11 8.59
N ASN A 53 4.37 -0.25 7.98
CA ASN A 53 4.11 -1.63 7.62
C ASN A 53 4.84 -1.97 6.31
N PRO A 54 5.75 -2.97 6.29
CA PRO A 54 6.48 -3.39 5.09
C PRO A 54 5.57 -3.79 3.92
N PHE A 55 4.34 -4.23 4.19
CA PHE A 55 3.35 -4.58 3.18
C PHE A 55 3.14 -3.44 2.16
N TYR A 56 2.97 -2.20 2.64
CA TYR A 56 2.77 -1.04 1.76
C TYR A 56 4.05 -0.64 1.04
N GLN A 57 5.23 -0.87 1.64
CA GLN A 57 6.51 -0.63 0.96
C GLN A 57 6.69 -1.57 -0.24
N VAL A 58 6.23 -2.83 -0.14
CA VAL A 58 6.28 -3.78 -1.26
C VAL A 58 5.36 -3.31 -2.39
N ILE A 59 4.15 -2.83 -2.08
CA ILE A 59 3.22 -2.27 -3.08
C ILE A 59 3.83 -1.04 -3.75
N ASP A 60 4.37 -0.08 -2.97
CA ASP A 60 4.98 1.14 -3.49
C ASP A 60 6.16 0.83 -4.43
N ASN A 61 7.05 -0.08 -4.01
CA ASN A 61 8.20 -0.49 -4.81
C ASN A 61 7.78 -1.17 -6.12
N GLU A 62 6.74 -2.01 -6.08
CA GLU A 62 6.22 -2.66 -7.28
C GLU A 62 5.59 -1.65 -8.24
N ILE A 63 4.77 -0.71 -7.74
CA ILE A 63 4.20 0.37 -8.55
C ILE A 63 5.33 1.19 -9.17
N ARG A 64 6.30 1.62 -8.37
CA ARG A 64 7.44 2.45 -8.80
C ARG A 64 8.26 1.78 -9.90
N SER A 65 8.57 0.50 -9.72
CA SER A 65 9.32 -0.29 -10.69
C SER A 65 8.61 -0.39 -12.04
N ARG A 66 7.29 -0.63 -12.01
CA ARG A 66 6.50 -0.82 -13.24
C ARG A 66 6.23 0.48 -13.99
N ILE A 67 5.91 1.57 -13.28
CA ILE A 67 5.60 2.85 -13.95
C ILE A 67 6.83 3.49 -14.62
N ASP A 68 8.04 3.15 -14.19
CA ASP A 68 9.27 3.65 -14.82
C ASP A 68 9.34 3.20 -16.29
N GLY A 69 8.93 1.98 -16.59
CA GLY A 69 8.79 1.47 -17.96
C GLY A 69 7.75 2.22 -18.82
N HIS A 70 6.81 2.91 -18.20
CA HIS A 70 5.79 3.74 -18.83
C HIS A 70 6.13 5.25 -18.83
N ASN A 71 7.34 5.62 -18.45
CA ASN A 71 7.82 7.01 -18.38
C ASN A 71 7.04 7.90 -17.41
N PHE A 72 6.51 7.35 -16.28
CA PHE A 72 5.88 8.10 -15.19
C PHE A 72 6.82 8.27 -14.00
N VAL A 73 6.47 9.18 -13.07
CA VAL A 73 7.13 9.36 -11.77
C VAL A 73 6.08 9.20 -10.66
N LEU A 74 6.37 8.41 -9.63
CA LEU A 74 5.51 8.25 -8.46
C LEU A 74 5.89 9.23 -7.34
N LEU A 75 4.90 9.95 -6.85
CA LEU A 75 4.99 10.76 -5.62
C LEU A 75 4.26 10.01 -4.51
N SER A 76 5.00 9.37 -3.63
CA SER A 76 4.43 8.64 -2.49
C SER A 76 4.32 9.53 -1.26
N ARG A 77 3.29 9.31 -0.43
CA ARG A 77 2.96 10.05 0.79
C ARG A 77 2.67 9.09 1.94
N ASN A 78 2.94 9.56 3.16
CA ASN A 78 2.80 8.78 4.39
C ASN A 78 2.14 9.62 5.49
N PRO A 79 0.81 9.65 5.60
CA PRO A 79 0.07 10.36 6.63
C PRO A 79 0.22 9.77 8.03
N ALA A 80 0.97 8.68 8.18
CA ALA A 80 1.27 8.05 9.47
C ALA A 80 0.01 7.74 10.30
N LEU A 81 -1.00 7.11 9.70
CA LEU A 81 -2.31 6.76 10.29
C LEU A 81 -3.18 7.96 10.69
N ASN A 82 -2.86 9.17 10.23
CA ASN A 82 -3.66 10.37 10.50
C ASN A 82 -4.61 10.67 9.32
N PRO A 83 -5.95 10.58 9.50
CA PRO A 83 -6.91 10.81 8.43
C PRO A 83 -6.90 12.25 7.89
N GLU A 84 -6.69 13.24 8.76
CA GLU A 84 -6.67 14.65 8.40
C GLU A 84 -5.42 14.95 7.54
N SER A 85 -4.25 14.47 7.95
CA SER A 85 -3.01 14.56 7.14
C SER A 85 -3.18 13.86 5.80
N GLN A 86 -3.90 12.74 5.74
CA GLN A 86 -4.16 12.04 4.48
C GLN A 86 -4.94 12.89 3.49
N ILE A 87 -5.96 13.62 3.97
CA ILE A 87 -6.73 14.56 3.15
C ILE A 87 -5.84 15.67 2.59
N GLU A 88 -4.96 16.24 3.44
CA GLU A 88 -4.01 17.28 3.02
C GLU A 88 -3.03 16.78 1.94
N GLU A 89 -2.49 15.58 2.11
CA GLU A 89 -1.57 14.96 1.15
C GLU A 89 -2.23 14.64 -0.18
N VAL A 90 -3.49 14.18 -0.19
CA VAL A 90 -4.27 14.01 -1.43
C VAL A 90 -4.47 15.36 -2.12
N ASN A 91 -4.82 16.41 -1.37
CA ASN A 91 -4.99 17.75 -1.93
C ASN A 91 -3.67 18.32 -2.49
N GLU A 92 -2.53 18.05 -1.86
CA GLU A 92 -1.21 18.40 -2.42
C GLU A 92 -0.95 17.71 -3.76
N LEU A 93 -1.26 16.41 -3.86
CA LEU A 93 -1.13 15.67 -5.12
C LEU A 93 -2.04 16.24 -6.22
N ILE A 94 -3.25 16.66 -5.86
CA ILE A 94 -4.17 17.34 -6.80
C ILE A 94 -3.54 18.65 -7.31
N GLN A 95 -2.98 19.47 -6.42
CA GLN A 95 -2.28 20.71 -6.79
C GLN A 95 -1.05 20.46 -7.66
N ARG A 96 -0.41 19.32 -7.55
CA ARG A 96 0.71 18.89 -8.40
C ARG A 96 0.27 18.32 -9.75
N HIS A 97 -1.04 18.29 -10.02
CA HIS A 97 -1.62 17.82 -11.29
C HIS A 97 -1.20 16.38 -11.63
N VAL A 98 -1.17 15.49 -10.62
CA VAL A 98 -0.94 14.06 -10.86
C VAL A 98 -2.03 13.50 -11.77
N LYS A 99 -1.72 12.46 -12.55
CA LYS A 99 -2.66 11.90 -13.53
C LYS A 99 -3.58 10.84 -12.93
N VAL A 100 -3.14 10.15 -11.90
CA VAL A 100 -3.88 9.12 -11.13
C VAL A 100 -3.41 9.20 -9.69
N ILE A 101 -4.28 8.91 -8.74
CA ILE A 101 -3.94 8.73 -7.32
C ILE A 101 -4.23 7.29 -6.93
N PHE A 102 -3.21 6.59 -6.43
CA PHE A 102 -3.33 5.34 -5.70
C PHE A 102 -3.58 5.67 -4.23
N LEU A 103 -4.67 5.17 -3.66
CA LEU A 103 -5.09 5.52 -2.32
C LEU A 103 -5.32 4.28 -1.46
N ASN A 104 -4.61 4.18 -0.34
CA ASN A 104 -4.93 3.25 0.74
C ASN A 104 -5.48 4.08 1.93
N PRO A 105 -6.80 4.15 2.13
CA PRO A 105 -7.41 5.07 3.10
C PRO A 105 -7.11 4.67 4.55
N VAL A 106 -6.77 5.66 5.38
CA VAL A 106 -6.66 5.50 6.84
C VAL A 106 -8.04 5.24 7.45
N ASN A 107 -9.03 5.99 7.00
CA ASN A 107 -10.42 5.84 7.39
C ASN A 107 -11.32 5.93 6.15
N PRO A 108 -12.16 4.92 5.89
CA PRO A 108 -12.96 4.83 4.66
C PRO A 108 -14.01 5.92 4.52
N GLU A 109 -14.52 6.47 5.63
CA GLU A 109 -15.54 7.52 5.64
C GLU A 109 -14.91 8.92 5.58
N LYS A 110 -13.90 9.18 6.44
CA LYS A 110 -13.27 10.51 6.56
C LYS A 110 -12.53 10.95 5.30
N ILE A 111 -12.13 10.04 4.41
CA ILE A 111 -11.40 10.36 3.17
C ILE A 111 -12.32 10.99 2.09
N GLU A 112 -13.63 10.92 2.23
CA GLU A 112 -14.60 11.37 1.22
C GLU A 112 -14.36 12.80 0.72
N PRO A 113 -14.04 13.82 1.56
CA PRO A 113 -13.77 15.17 1.07
C PRO A 113 -12.61 15.23 0.07
N ALA A 114 -11.57 14.44 0.28
CA ALA A 114 -10.42 14.37 -0.63
C ALA A 114 -10.79 13.65 -1.95
N LEU A 115 -11.63 12.62 -1.89
CA LEU A 115 -12.15 11.93 -3.07
C LEU A 115 -13.03 12.85 -3.93
N LEU A 116 -13.89 13.65 -3.30
CA LEU A 116 -14.69 14.68 -3.98
C LEU A 116 -13.82 15.75 -4.63
N ALA A 117 -12.73 16.18 -3.97
CA ALA A 117 -11.77 17.13 -4.53
C ALA A 117 -11.05 16.54 -5.76
N ALA A 118 -10.60 15.27 -5.69
CA ALA A 118 -9.98 14.58 -6.82
C ALA A 118 -10.96 14.44 -8.00
N LYS A 119 -12.21 14.05 -7.73
CA LYS A 119 -13.28 13.96 -8.75
C LYS A 119 -13.54 15.32 -9.42
N LYS A 120 -13.61 16.40 -8.63
CA LYS A 120 -13.77 17.77 -9.16
C LYS A 120 -12.59 18.20 -10.02
N ALA A 121 -11.38 17.76 -9.68
CA ALA A 121 -10.17 18.03 -10.47
C ALA A 121 -10.03 17.11 -11.70
N GLY A 122 -10.91 16.14 -11.89
CA GLY A 122 -10.84 15.17 -12.99
C GLY A 122 -9.70 14.16 -12.83
N ILE A 123 -9.22 13.95 -11.60
CA ILE A 123 -8.13 13.01 -11.29
C ILE A 123 -8.74 11.70 -10.80
N PRO A 124 -8.60 10.59 -11.54
CA PRO A 124 -9.10 9.29 -11.12
C PRO A 124 -8.33 8.76 -9.91
N VAL A 125 -9.06 8.11 -9.00
CA VAL A 125 -8.52 7.48 -7.81
C VAL A 125 -8.68 5.96 -7.93
N ILE A 126 -7.62 5.22 -7.64
CA ILE A 126 -7.59 3.76 -7.53
C ILE A 126 -7.38 3.43 -6.05
N ALA A 127 -8.38 2.85 -5.40
CA ALA A 127 -8.25 2.37 -4.03
C ALA A 127 -7.45 1.07 -3.99
N ILE A 128 -6.55 0.94 -3.01
CA ILE A 128 -5.66 -0.22 -2.86
C ILE A 128 -5.77 -0.75 -1.44
N ASP A 129 -5.78 -2.08 -1.29
CA ASP A 129 -5.75 -2.86 -0.05
C ASP A 129 -7.02 -2.78 0.80
N THR A 130 -7.64 -1.61 0.92
CA THR A 130 -8.88 -1.43 1.68
C THR A 130 -9.88 -0.55 0.94
N ASN A 131 -11.16 -0.78 1.15
CA ASN A 131 -12.24 -0.06 0.50
C ASN A 131 -12.41 1.36 1.08
N VAL A 132 -13.00 2.24 0.29
CA VAL A 132 -13.61 3.50 0.76
C VAL A 132 -15.08 3.28 1.04
N ALA A 133 -15.71 4.14 1.86
CA ALA A 133 -17.14 4.01 2.19
C ALA A 133 -18.05 4.29 0.97
N ASN A 134 -17.68 5.29 0.16
CA ASN A 134 -18.40 5.64 -1.08
C ASN A 134 -17.56 5.24 -2.30
N ASP A 135 -17.78 4.02 -2.79
CA ASP A 135 -17.02 3.44 -3.89
C ASP A 135 -17.27 4.13 -5.24
N GLU A 136 -18.35 4.91 -5.40
CA GLU A 136 -18.61 5.69 -6.62
C GLU A 136 -17.59 6.83 -6.83
N LEU A 137 -16.85 7.19 -5.78
CA LEU A 137 -15.81 8.21 -5.82
C LEU A 137 -14.44 7.68 -6.25
N VAL A 138 -14.27 6.37 -6.37
CA VAL A 138 -13.06 5.74 -6.88
C VAL A 138 -13.33 5.03 -8.20
N THR A 139 -12.34 4.99 -9.09
CA THR A 139 -12.50 4.39 -10.41
C THR A 139 -12.35 2.88 -10.38
N SER A 140 -11.44 2.40 -9.56
CA SER A 140 -11.17 0.97 -9.36
C SER A 140 -10.75 0.72 -7.91
N THR A 141 -11.02 -0.47 -7.40
CA THR A 141 -10.60 -0.92 -6.08
C THR A 141 -9.87 -2.27 -6.22
N ILE A 142 -8.66 -2.36 -5.66
CA ILE A 142 -7.83 -3.56 -5.72
C ILE A 142 -7.55 -4.00 -4.28
N VAL A 143 -8.13 -5.11 -3.87
CA VAL A 143 -8.08 -5.62 -2.50
C VAL A 143 -7.77 -7.11 -2.47
N SER A 144 -7.29 -7.59 -1.34
CA SER A 144 -7.32 -9.02 -1.03
C SER A 144 -8.72 -9.46 -0.61
N ASP A 145 -9.02 -10.76 -0.70
CA ASP A 145 -10.21 -11.31 -0.08
C ASP A 145 -10.03 -11.38 1.44
N ASN A 146 -10.22 -10.21 2.08
CA ASN A 146 -9.97 -10.02 3.51
C ASN A 146 -10.89 -10.89 4.38
N PHE A 147 -12.16 -11.06 4.00
CA PHE A 147 -13.07 -11.95 4.72
C PHE A 147 -12.55 -13.39 4.65
N MET A 148 -12.18 -13.85 3.46
CA MET A 148 -11.66 -15.20 3.29
C MET A 148 -10.31 -15.40 3.99
N ALA A 149 -9.48 -14.37 4.12
CA ALA A 149 -8.23 -14.43 4.89
C ALA A 149 -8.50 -14.79 6.36
N GLY A 150 -9.43 -14.06 6.99
CA GLY A 150 -9.85 -14.37 8.36
C GLY A 150 -10.54 -15.72 8.49
N TYR A 151 -11.44 -16.04 7.54
CA TYR A 151 -12.15 -17.31 7.53
C TYR A 151 -11.22 -18.51 7.44
N GLN A 152 -10.16 -18.44 6.64
CA GLN A 152 -9.13 -19.49 6.56
C GLN A 152 -8.41 -19.70 7.90
N CYS A 153 -8.10 -18.62 8.63
CA CYS A 153 -7.50 -18.70 9.96
C CYS A 153 -8.43 -19.38 10.97
N GLY A 154 -9.69 -18.94 11.04
CA GLY A 154 -10.69 -19.52 11.96
C GLY A 154 -11.02 -20.98 11.62
N ARG A 155 -11.13 -21.32 10.33
CA ARG A 155 -11.32 -22.69 9.89
C ARG A 155 -10.14 -23.58 10.30
N HIS A 156 -8.90 -23.14 10.09
CA HIS A 156 -7.73 -23.87 10.54
C HIS A 156 -7.75 -24.08 12.08
N LEU A 157 -8.16 -23.05 12.83
CA LEU A 157 -8.29 -23.17 14.29
C LEU A 157 -9.30 -24.28 14.65
N THR A 158 -10.49 -24.30 14.06
CA THR A 158 -11.52 -25.29 14.38
C THR A 158 -11.19 -26.71 13.91
N GLU A 159 -10.41 -26.87 12.86
CA GLU A 159 -9.95 -28.15 12.33
C GLU A 159 -8.82 -28.77 13.16
N HIS A 160 -8.00 -27.96 13.86
CA HIS A 160 -6.77 -28.44 14.53
C HIS A 160 -6.80 -28.34 16.05
N PHE A 161 -7.78 -27.62 16.63
CA PHE A 161 -7.89 -27.43 18.09
C PHE A 161 -9.30 -27.77 18.56
N ALA A 162 -9.41 -28.32 19.77
CA ALA A 162 -10.68 -28.72 20.36
C ALA A 162 -11.49 -27.56 20.98
N GLY A 163 -10.86 -26.40 21.19
CA GLY A 163 -11.44 -25.20 21.79
C GLY A 163 -10.39 -24.16 22.11
N GLY A 164 -10.79 -22.96 22.51
CA GLY A 164 -9.86 -21.89 22.82
C GLY A 164 -10.49 -20.65 23.46
N ARG A 165 -9.68 -19.96 24.28
CA ARG A 165 -9.92 -18.62 24.85
C ARG A 165 -9.22 -17.62 23.95
N ILE A 166 -9.98 -16.91 23.14
CA ILE A 166 -9.48 -16.13 22.01
C ILE A 166 -9.41 -14.66 22.39
N ALA A 167 -8.26 -14.03 22.12
CA ALA A 167 -8.13 -12.59 22.10
C ALA A 167 -7.94 -12.08 20.66
N LEU A 168 -8.56 -10.94 20.36
CA LEU A 168 -8.49 -10.30 19.05
C LEU A 168 -7.62 -9.04 19.12
N LEU A 169 -6.68 -8.92 18.19
CA LEU A 169 -5.96 -7.68 17.91
C LEU A 169 -6.55 -7.05 16.66
N THR A 170 -7.10 -5.85 16.80
CA THR A 170 -7.94 -5.21 15.78
C THR A 170 -7.37 -3.89 15.24
N HIS A 171 -7.98 -3.38 14.17
CA HIS A 171 -7.84 -2.01 13.70
C HIS A 171 -9.24 -1.51 13.28
N SER A 172 -9.93 -0.90 14.23
CA SER A 172 -11.36 -0.57 14.11
C SER A 172 -11.68 0.42 12.98
N GLN A 173 -10.73 1.23 12.53
CA GLN A 173 -10.91 2.19 11.45
C GLN A 173 -10.69 1.61 10.05
N ALA A 174 -9.94 0.51 9.91
CA ALA A 174 -9.62 -0.08 8.60
C ALA A 174 -10.65 -1.15 8.20
N GLN A 175 -11.30 -0.98 7.04
CA GLN A 175 -12.31 -1.95 6.57
C GLN A 175 -11.72 -3.33 6.33
N SER A 176 -10.51 -3.41 5.76
CA SER A 176 -9.81 -4.69 5.56
C SER A 176 -9.60 -5.47 6.87
N ALA A 177 -9.30 -4.77 7.97
CA ALA A 177 -9.14 -5.40 9.28
C ALA A 177 -10.47 -5.91 9.85
N LYS A 178 -11.55 -5.14 9.70
CA LYS A 178 -12.90 -5.59 10.09
C LYS A 178 -13.28 -6.85 9.33
N ASP A 179 -13.13 -6.86 8.00
CA ASP A 179 -13.47 -8.01 7.15
C ASP A 179 -12.69 -9.27 7.58
N ARG A 180 -11.41 -9.13 7.97
CA ARG A 180 -10.60 -10.26 8.48
C ARG A 180 -11.15 -10.81 9.79
N ILE A 181 -11.47 -9.95 10.73
CA ILE A 181 -12.06 -10.37 12.01
C ILE A 181 -13.45 -11.00 11.79
N ASP A 182 -14.29 -10.40 10.95
CA ASP A 182 -15.62 -10.93 10.62
C ASP A 182 -15.52 -12.32 9.98
N GLY A 183 -14.57 -12.51 9.05
CA GLY A 183 -14.30 -13.83 8.46
C GLY A 183 -13.86 -14.87 9.48
N PHE A 184 -12.97 -14.50 10.41
CA PHE A 184 -12.53 -15.38 11.49
C PHE A 184 -13.71 -15.75 12.41
N LEU A 185 -14.50 -14.77 12.83
CA LEU A 185 -15.68 -15.00 13.68
C LEU A 185 -16.70 -15.91 12.99
N ALA A 186 -16.97 -15.70 11.70
CA ALA A 186 -17.88 -16.56 10.93
C ALA A 186 -17.41 -18.02 10.87
N ALA A 187 -16.09 -18.26 10.84
CA ALA A 187 -15.56 -19.61 10.83
C ALA A 187 -15.71 -20.34 12.17
N ILE A 188 -15.75 -19.63 13.30
CA ILE A 188 -15.88 -20.22 14.64
C ILE A 188 -17.32 -20.17 15.20
N GLU A 189 -18.26 -19.51 14.51
CA GLU A 189 -19.64 -19.24 14.97
C GLU A 189 -20.36 -20.50 15.49
N ASN A 190 -20.22 -21.63 14.80
CA ASN A 190 -20.87 -22.89 15.15
C ASN A 190 -19.99 -23.82 16.04
N HIS A 191 -18.96 -23.27 16.65
CA HIS A 191 -18.00 -24.02 17.48
C HIS A 191 -17.96 -23.45 18.91
N PRO A 192 -18.91 -23.78 19.81
CA PRO A 192 -19.06 -23.14 21.12
C PRO A 192 -17.90 -23.36 22.09
N ALA A 193 -16.95 -24.25 21.77
CA ALA A 193 -15.73 -24.43 22.51
C ALA A 193 -14.70 -23.30 22.32
N PHE A 194 -14.91 -22.42 21.33
CA PHE A 194 -14.09 -21.26 21.05
C PHE A 194 -14.83 -20.00 21.51
N GLU A 195 -14.23 -19.26 22.45
CA GLU A 195 -14.84 -18.11 23.08
C GLU A 195 -13.93 -16.88 22.91
N ILE A 196 -14.48 -15.77 22.43
CA ILE A 196 -13.80 -14.47 22.42
C ILE A 196 -13.86 -13.92 23.85
N VAL A 197 -12.73 -13.81 24.51
CA VAL A 197 -12.65 -13.32 25.91
C VAL A 197 -12.20 -11.86 25.98
N ASP A 198 -11.50 -11.36 24.97
CA ASP A 198 -11.00 -9.98 24.97
C ASP A 198 -10.68 -9.49 23.55
N GLN A 199 -10.62 -8.15 23.39
CA GLN A 199 -10.13 -7.51 22.19
C GLN A 199 -9.47 -6.17 22.49
N GLU A 200 -8.42 -5.82 21.75
CA GLU A 200 -7.74 -4.54 21.81
C GLU A 200 -7.44 -4.01 20.42
N ASP A 201 -7.58 -2.69 20.24
CA ASP A 201 -7.17 -2.03 18.99
C ASP A 201 -5.68 -1.71 19.05
N CYS A 202 -4.92 -2.21 18.06
CA CYS A 202 -3.47 -1.98 17.95
C CYS A 202 -3.08 -1.29 16.64
N LEU A 203 -4.06 -0.78 15.87
CA LEU A 203 -3.86 -0.10 14.59
C LEU A 203 -3.00 -0.90 13.60
N GLY A 204 -2.89 -2.22 13.80
CA GLY A 204 -2.04 -3.11 13.00
C GLY A 204 -0.54 -2.85 13.15
N GLN A 205 -0.11 -2.20 14.23
CA GLN A 205 1.29 -1.85 14.51
C GLN A 205 1.88 -2.79 15.55
N LEU A 206 3.09 -3.29 15.30
CA LEU A 206 3.79 -4.22 16.20
C LEU A 206 3.99 -3.61 17.60
N GLU A 207 4.45 -2.37 17.66
CA GLU A 207 4.73 -1.63 18.89
C GLU A 207 3.50 -1.34 19.75
N LEU A 208 2.30 -1.36 19.15
CA LEU A 208 1.03 -1.23 19.88
C LEU A 208 0.43 -2.59 20.22
N ALA A 209 0.68 -3.62 19.42
CA ALA A 209 0.14 -4.96 19.63
C ALA A 209 0.79 -5.67 20.84
N MET A 210 2.08 -5.45 21.10
CA MET A 210 2.76 -6.03 22.26
C MET A 210 2.13 -5.57 23.58
N PRO A 211 2.05 -4.26 23.92
CA PRO A 211 1.41 -3.82 25.16
C PRO A 211 -0.09 -4.12 25.23
N ALA A 212 -0.79 -4.13 24.07
CA ALA A 212 -2.19 -4.55 24.02
C ALA A 212 -2.34 -6.02 24.44
N THR A 213 -1.49 -6.89 23.93
CA THR A 213 -1.49 -8.32 24.30
C THR A 213 -1.16 -8.50 25.78
N GLU A 214 -0.13 -7.82 26.30
CA GLU A 214 0.18 -7.87 27.73
C GLU A 214 -1.01 -7.44 28.60
N LYS A 215 -1.73 -6.39 28.19
CA LYS A 215 -2.93 -5.92 28.89
C LYS A 215 -4.04 -6.98 28.88
N MET A 216 -4.28 -7.64 27.73
CA MET A 216 -5.25 -8.74 27.63
C MET A 216 -4.84 -9.94 28.49
N LEU A 217 -3.56 -10.34 28.48
CA LEU A 217 -3.06 -11.46 29.30
C LEU A 217 -3.15 -11.21 30.81
N ARG A 218 -3.07 -9.95 31.27
CA ARG A 218 -3.31 -9.60 32.67
C ARG A 218 -4.77 -9.73 33.08
N ARG A 219 -5.72 -9.41 32.19
CA ARG A 219 -7.17 -9.54 32.44
C ARG A 219 -7.64 -10.99 32.29
N HIS A 220 -7.10 -11.68 31.30
CA HIS A 220 -7.50 -13.01 30.86
C HIS A 220 -6.27 -13.93 30.74
N PRO A 221 -5.73 -14.40 31.89
CA PRO A 221 -4.55 -15.30 31.86
C PRO A 221 -4.82 -16.65 31.18
N GLU A 222 -6.08 -17.01 30.95
CA GLU A 222 -6.51 -18.22 30.25
C GLU A 222 -6.40 -18.12 28.72
N ILE A 223 -6.09 -16.96 28.14
CA ILE A 223 -5.93 -16.79 26.69
C ILE A 223 -4.90 -17.79 26.17
N ASN A 224 -5.31 -18.56 25.17
CA ASN A 224 -4.50 -19.54 24.46
C ASN A 224 -4.65 -19.48 22.92
N VAL A 225 -5.39 -18.49 22.42
CA VAL A 225 -5.48 -18.17 20.98
C VAL A 225 -5.43 -16.67 20.80
N ILE A 226 -4.60 -16.21 19.85
CA ILE A 226 -4.58 -14.81 19.38
C ILE A 226 -4.94 -14.80 17.90
N MET A 227 -5.99 -14.08 17.52
CA MET A 227 -6.22 -13.67 16.14
C MET A 227 -5.80 -12.22 15.97
N ALA A 228 -4.73 -12.01 15.21
CA ALA A 228 -4.22 -10.69 14.85
C ALA A 228 -4.66 -10.32 13.43
N LEU A 229 -5.11 -9.08 13.27
CA LEU A 229 -5.59 -8.56 11.98
C LEU A 229 -4.51 -8.61 10.89
N ASN A 230 -3.23 -8.58 11.26
CA ASN A 230 -2.08 -8.66 10.34
C ASN A 230 -0.84 -9.26 11.02
N ASP A 231 0.22 -9.48 10.24
CA ASP A 231 1.46 -10.08 10.74
C ASP A 231 2.23 -9.18 11.72
N PRO A 232 2.37 -7.84 11.53
CA PRO A 232 3.00 -7.00 12.56
C PRO A 232 2.32 -7.13 13.92
N ALA A 233 0.98 -7.19 13.98
CA ALA A 233 0.25 -7.42 15.22
C ALA A 233 0.49 -8.84 15.78
N ALA A 234 0.55 -9.87 14.93
CA ALA A 234 0.88 -11.23 15.35
C ALA A 234 2.30 -11.34 15.93
N LEU A 235 3.28 -10.64 15.35
CA LEU A 235 4.66 -10.58 15.87
C LEU A 235 4.72 -9.88 17.23
N GLY A 236 3.97 -8.77 17.41
CA GLY A 236 3.86 -8.08 18.69
C GLY A 236 3.23 -8.98 19.78
N ALA A 237 2.18 -9.74 19.40
CA ALA A 237 1.57 -10.72 20.29
C ALA A 237 2.54 -11.84 20.68
N ALA A 238 3.31 -12.35 19.72
CA ALA A 238 4.31 -13.40 19.99
C ALA A 238 5.38 -12.91 20.98
N ALA A 239 5.84 -11.66 20.87
CA ALA A 239 6.79 -11.07 21.80
C ALA A 239 6.20 -10.98 23.23
N ALA A 240 4.98 -10.45 23.38
CA ALA A 240 4.30 -10.37 24.67
C ALA A 240 4.06 -11.75 25.31
N LEU A 241 3.70 -12.75 24.51
CA LEU A 241 3.52 -14.13 24.98
C LEU A 241 4.85 -14.77 25.39
N GLN A 242 5.95 -14.46 24.69
CA GLN A 242 7.29 -14.92 25.08
C GLN A 242 7.70 -14.35 26.43
N ASP A 243 7.53 -13.05 26.66
CA ASP A 243 7.85 -12.37 27.92
C ASP A 243 6.99 -12.91 29.08
N ALA A 244 5.73 -13.25 28.80
CA ALA A 244 4.82 -13.87 29.77
C ALA A 244 5.07 -15.38 29.99
N GLY A 245 5.99 -16.01 29.25
CA GLY A 245 6.24 -17.46 29.32
C GLY A 245 5.09 -18.31 28.79
N LYS A 246 4.22 -17.75 27.95
CA LYS A 246 2.98 -18.37 27.43
C LYS A 246 3.04 -18.73 25.94
N LEU A 247 4.15 -18.45 25.27
CA LEU A 247 4.28 -18.68 23.83
C LEU A 247 4.05 -20.16 23.46
N SER A 248 4.62 -21.08 24.28
CA SER A 248 4.33 -22.50 24.14
C SER A 248 2.92 -22.81 24.66
N GLY A 249 2.02 -23.17 23.79
CA GLY A 249 0.62 -23.47 24.11
C GLY A 249 -0.39 -22.41 23.71
N THR A 250 0.06 -21.32 23.08
CA THR A 250 -0.84 -20.31 22.48
C THR A 250 -0.77 -20.37 20.96
N ALA A 251 -1.92 -20.55 20.31
CA ALA A 251 -2.03 -20.47 18.85
C ALA A 251 -2.10 -19.00 18.41
N ILE A 252 -1.26 -18.61 17.47
CA ILE A 252 -1.19 -17.23 16.94
C ILE A 252 -1.50 -17.25 15.47
N TYR A 253 -2.49 -16.45 15.06
CA TYR A 253 -2.89 -16.25 13.67
C TYR A 253 -2.64 -14.82 13.23
N GLY A 254 -2.18 -14.66 11.98
CA GLY A 254 -1.95 -13.39 11.32
C GLY A 254 -2.51 -13.35 9.90
N VAL A 255 -2.32 -12.23 9.25
CA VAL A 255 -2.61 -12.02 7.81
C VAL A 255 -1.47 -11.17 7.26
N ASP A 256 -1.00 -11.45 6.11
CA ASP A 256 -0.09 -10.85 5.14
C ASP A 256 0.83 -11.92 4.52
N GLY A 257 1.35 -12.86 5.30
CA GLY A 257 2.37 -13.83 4.88
C GLY A 257 3.73 -13.17 4.71
N SER A 258 4.04 -12.19 5.55
CA SER A 258 5.31 -11.45 5.53
C SER A 258 6.54 -12.36 5.70
N PRO A 259 7.73 -11.96 5.22
CA PRO A 259 8.95 -12.75 5.41
C PRO A 259 9.20 -13.14 6.86
N GLU A 260 8.98 -12.20 7.80
CA GLU A 260 9.16 -12.38 9.24
C GLU A 260 8.15 -13.38 9.80
N ALA A 261 6.86 -13.26 9.44
CA ALA A 261 5.83 -14.19 9.86
C ALA A 261 6.08 -15.60 9.30
N ARG A 262 6.56 -15.72 8.05
CA ARG A 262 6.93 -17.02 7.46
C ARG A 262 8.06 -17.70 8.21
N ASP A 263 9.09 -16.96 8.64
CA ASP A 263 10.15 -17.52 9.50
C ASP A 263 9.58 -18.01 10.82
N MET A 264 8.71 -17.22 11.46
CA MET A 264 8.05 -17.61 12.70
C MET A 264 7.11 -18.80 12.53
N ILE A 265 6.41 -18.92 11.40
CA ILE A 265 5.59 -20.10 11.07
C ILE A 265 6.48 -21.33 10.90
N ALA A 266 7.58 -21.23 10.14
CA ALA A 266 8.52 -22.34 9.94
C ALA A 266 9.09 -22.86 11.26
N ARG A 267 9.34 -21.95 12.21
CA ARG A 267 9.80 -22.27 13.57
C ARG A 267 8.70 -22.74 14.53
N GLY A 268 7.43 -22.67 14.12
CA GLY A 268 6.27 -23.05 14.94
C GLY A 268 5.93 -22.06 16.05
N ILE A 269 6.34 -20.80 15.93
CA ILE A 269 6.03 -19.68 16.84
C ILE A 269 4.68 -19.07 16.48
N ILE A 270 4.45 -18.74 15.22
CA ILE A 270 3.14 -18.38 14.68
C ILE A 270 2.52 -19.64 14.10
N THR A 271 1.24 -19.87 14.38
CA THR A 271 0.51 -21.05 13.93
C THR A 271 0.23 -21.00 12.43
N ALA A 272 -0.31 -19.89 11.98
CA ALA A 272 -0.58 -19.65 10.55
C ALA A 272 -0.75 -18.16 10.24
N SER A 273 -0.55 -17.80 8.97
CA SER A 273 -0.88 -16.47 8.44
C SER A 273 -1.55 -16.61 7.07
N ALA A 274 -2.64 -15.89 6.84
CA ALA A 274 -3.27 -15.82 5.53
C ALA A 274 -2.48 -14.87 4.62
N GLY A 275 -1.65 -15.44 3.76
CA GLY A 275 -0.76 -14.72 2.86
C GLY A 275 -1.51 -13.91 1.81
N GLN A 276 -1.18 -12.64 1.70
CA GLN A 276 -1.63 -11.70 0.67
C GLN A 276 -0.62 -11.61 -0.48
N GLN A 277 -0.99 -10.92 -1.56
CA GLN A 277 -0.16 -10.76 -2.76
C GLN A 277 0.15 -9.28 -3.04
N PRO A 278 0.98 -8.59 -2.22
CA PRO A 278 1.23 -7.16 -2.36
C PRO A 278 1.89 -6.79 -3.71
N ARG A 279 2.79 -7.63 -4.25
CA ARG A 279 3.37 -7.41 -5.59
C ARG A 279 2.29 -7.47 -6.68
N LYS A 280 1.40 -8.47 -6.60
CA LYS A 280 0.28 -8.59 -7.55
C LYS A 280 -0.70 -7.42 -7.43
N MET A 281 -0.90 -6.92 -6.21
CA MET A 281 -1.71 -5.73 -5.96
C MET A 281 -1.09 -4.49 -6.64
N GLY A 282 0.21 -4.25 -6.48
CA GLY A 282 0.93 -3.18 -7.18
C GLY A 282 0.90 -3.32 -8.70
N GLU A 283 1.07 -4.56 -9.23
CA GLU A 283 0.93 -4.86 -10.66
C GLU A 283 -0.46 -4.49 -11.19
N GLN A 284 -1.53 -4.91 -10.51
CA GLN A 284 -2.91 -4.62 -10.90
C GLN A 284 -3.22 -3.13 -10.81
N ALA A 285 -2.66 -2.43 -9.80
CA ALA A 285 -2.81 -0.98 -9.65
C ALA A 285 -2.21 -0.23 -10.87
N VAL A 286 -0.99 -0.60 -11.29
CA VAL A 286 -0.38 0.00 -12.48
C VAL A 286 -1.15 -0.36 -13.75
N ALA A 287 -1.59 -1.61 -13.91
CA ALA A 287 -2.41 -2.00 -15.05
C ALA A 287 -3.72 -1.20 -15.14
N ALA A 288 -4.40 -0.97 -14.01
CA ALA A 288 -5.59 -0.13 -13.94
C ALA A 288 -5.28 1.34 -14.30
N ALA A 289 -4.17 1.90 -13.81
CA ALA A 289 -3.75 3.26 -14.13
C ALA A 289 -3.42 3.44 -15.63
N VAL A 290 -2.70 2.49 -16.23
CA VAL A 290 -2.37 2.52 -17.67
C VAL A 290 -3.65 2.40 -18.51
N THR A 291 -4.60 1.55 -18.12
CA THR A 291 -5.91 1.42 -18.76
C THR A 291 -6.66 2.76 -18.74
N LEU A 292 -6.72 3.44 -17.59
CA LEU A 292 -7.33 4.77 -17.46
C LEU A 292 -6.66 5.82 -18.35
N LEU A 293 -5.33 5.85 -18.34
CA LEU A 293 -4.56 6.83 -19.12
C LEU A 293 -4.65 6.59 -20.63
N SER A 294 -5.02 5.38 -21.06
CA SER A 294 -5.35 5.07 -22.45
C SER A 294 -6.80 5.40 -22.83
N GLY A 295 -7.59 5.98 -21.91
CA GLY A 295 -9.00 6.35 -22.14
C GLY A 295 -9.99 5.18 -21.99
N GLN A 296 -9.54 4.05 -21.45
CA GLN A 296 -10.38 2.89 -21.18
C GLN A 296 -10.73 2.79 -19.69
N GLN A 297 -11.73 1.98 -19.34
CA GLN A 297 -12.15 1.76 -17.95
C GLN A 297 -11.59 0.43 -17.45
N PRO A 298 -10.87 0.41 -16.30
CA PRO A 298 -10.48 -0.82 -15.63
C PRO A 298 -11.69 -1.47 -14.94
N PRO A 299 -11.58 -2.74 -14.51
CA PRO A 299 -12.57 -3.36 -13.65
C PRO A 299 -12.80 -2.53 -12.38
N LYS A 300 -14.06 -2.38 -11.96
CA LYS A 300 -14.44 -1.62 -10.76
C LYS A 300 -13.83 -2.22 -9.49
N LEU A 301 -13.80 -3.56 -9.40
CA LEU A 301 -13.24 -4.32 -8.29
C LEU A 301 -12.33 -5.43 -8.80
N ILE A 302 -11.13 -5.50 -8.25
CA ILE A 302 -10.18 -6.60 -8.43
C ILE A 302 -9.91 -7.19 -7.04
N LYS A 303 -10.42 -8.40 -6.80
CA LYS A 303 -10.24 -9.11 -5.54
C LYS A 303 -9.19 -10.21 -5.73
N LEU A 304 -8.08 -10.12 -5.00
CA LEU A 304 -6.98 -11.08 -5.03
C LEU A 304 -7.20 -12.18 -3.99
N PRO A 305 -7.03 -13.46 -4.33
CA PRO A 305 -7.16 -14.54 -3.37
C PRO A 305 -6.03 -14.52 -2.33
N THR A 306 -6.33 -15.05 -1.15
CA THR A 306 -5.36 -15.29 -0.08
C THR A 306 -5.05 -16.77 0.06
N VAL A 307 -3.90 -17.11 0.63
CA VAL A 307 -3.45 -18.48 0.83
C VAL A 307 -3.00 -18.66 2.27
N LEU A 308 -3.63 -19.58 3.01
CA LEU A 308 -3.20 -19.85 4.37
C LEU A 308 -1.81 -20.52 4.38
N LEU A 309 -0.86 -19.86 5.01
CA LEU A 309 0.49 -20.37 5.24
C LEU A 309 0.53 -21.03 6.62
N THR A 310 0.93 -22.28 6.63
CA THR A 310 1.12 -23.09 7.85
C THR A 310 2.54 -23.69 7.83
N LYS A 311 2.96 -24.31 8.92
CA LYS A 311 4.27 -24.93 9.01
C LYS A 311 4.50 -25.99 7.91
N GLU A 312 3.44 -26.68 7.48
CA GLU A 312 3.51 -27.75 6.48
C GLU A 312 3.71 -27.23 5.05
N ASN A 313 3.31 -25.98 4.79
CA ASN A 313 3.30 -25.46 3.42
C ASN A 313 4.12 -24.17 3.21
N VAL A 314 4.55 -23.48 4.26
CA VAL A 314 5.22 -22.17 4.18
C VAL A 314 6.49 -22.19 3.33
N ALA A 315 7.26 -23.26 3.38
CA ALA A 315 8.47 -23.41 2.57
C ALA A 315 8.17 -23.44 1.05
N ARG A 316 7.04 -24.01 0.66
CA ARG A 316 6.61 -24.14 -0.74
C ARG A 316 5.81 -22.95 -1.24
N LEU A 317 4.92 -22.43 -0.44
CA LEU A 317 3.94 -21.40 -0.85
C LEU A 317 4.37 -19.97 -0.47
N GLY A 318 5.28 -19.81 0.50
CA GLY A 318 5.67 -18.51 0.99
C GLY A 318 6.23 -17.55 -0.07
N SER A 319 6.93 -18.06 -1.08
CA SER A 319 7.48 -17.25 -2.18
C SER A 319 6.42 -16.79 -3.20
N ILE A 320 5.21 -17.34 -3.16
CA ILE A 320 4.14 -17.02 -4.11
C ILE A 320 3.32 -15.82 -3.62
N VAL A 321 3.28 -15.61 -2.31
CA VAL A 321 2.36 -14.63 -1.68
C VAL A 321 3.01 -13.28 -1.43
N TYR A 322 4.32 -13.14 -1.23
CA TYR A 322 4.90 -11.85 -0.83
C TYR A 322 5.99 -11.31 -1.77
#